data_3fbe3e7c5b0b782b12dfb6b336f77e3b
#
_entry.id   3fbe3e7c5b0b782b12dfb6b336f77e3b
#
_cell.length_a   1.000
_cell.length_b   1.000
_cell.length_c   1.000
_cell.angle_alpha   90.00
_cell.angle_beta   90.00
_cell.angle_gamma   90.00
#
_symmetry.space_group_name_H-M   'P 1'
#
loop_
_entity.id
_entity.type
_entity.pdbx_description
1 polymer ?
#
loop_
_entity_poly.entity_id
_entity_poly.type
_entity_poly.pdbx_seq_one_letter_code
_entity_poly.pdbx_strand_id
1 'polypeptide(L)'
;MRLQPLRDPRLALSLMLSLIAVVAAERPLDERAARPDEWGYRPADGARVALNPPSFTWIAPADAVAYDVEWSADPAFPAVGTTTAASVVWPTYTHDAPLAAGTHHWRYRARDARGDATAWSRARRVEVPAAAAILPLPGRAEQRARVPAGHPRLFLRPEDLPRLRELVRGPEAPALAELRAAAERYLAAGPTPEPPHKGSARDKTNAELIKYWWPNRVQVEQACTEAETLAFVYLLTGERRFGEGARRWLLHLAAWDPQGTTNFTLNCEAGKPLLHRPARAYDWAWDVFTAEERGRIQATMRTRVLEAWNSGEVARGVGHLQRPYGSHANRVWHKLAEAGIAFLDEIPEAPQWLDYALNKFYSCYPVWSDDDGGWHEGVSYWSSYQSKAAGWLQVAQTALRIDGLRKPFFAQVGDYPLYLAPPHSPNSGFGDLSFRPLDAPAFLEYHVRARAASGDGGNAAYWAWWAREKRQPANGGIIGLLYRANLPAPAAPRPPADLPASKVFRGIGVASLHTTLLDSREDVHFAFKASPFGSQSHGHNPQNSF
;
A
#
# COMPACT_ATOMS: atom_id res chain seq x y z
N MET A 1 -1.78 10.48 -83.24
CA MET A 1 -2.04 11.52 -82.23
C MET A 1 -0.80 11.57 -81.30
N ARG A 2 0.10 12.56 -81.49
CA ARG A 2 1.38 12.64 -80.81
C ARG A 2 1.16 13.43 -79.51
N LEU A 3 1.46 12.86 -78.36
CA LEU A 3 1.49 13.56 -77.06
C LEU A 3 2.76 14.43 -76.95
N GLN A 4 2.59 15.72 -76.76
CA GLN A 4 3.66 16.66 -76.43
C GLN A 4 3.99 16.57 -74.94
N PRO A 5 5.28 16.68 -74.56
CA PRO A 5 5.68 16.75 -73.16
C PRO A 5 5.45 18.16 -72.57
N LEU A 6 4.74 18.23 -71.47
CA LEU A 6 4.64 19.47 -70.64
C LEU A 6 5.98 19.81 -70.02
N ARG A 7 6.61 20.88 -70.54
CA ARG A 7 7.77 21.52 -69.91
C ARG A 7 7.31 22.72 -69.09
N ASP A 8 7.01 22.52 -67.83
CA ASP A 8 6.92 23.60 -66.86
C ASP A 8 7.82 23.26 -65.65
N PRO A 9 8.97 23.92 -65.53
CA PRO A 9 9.92 23.66 -64.42
C PRO A 9 9.36 24.13 -63.03
N ARG A 10 8.28 24.87 -63.01
CA ARG A 10 7.64 25.32 -61.76
C ARG A 10 6.77 24.24 -61.10
N LEU A 11 6.28 23.28 -61.85
CA LEU A 11 5.54 22.14 -61.29
C LEU A 11 6.47 21.07 -60.68
N ALA A 12 7.67 20.92 -61.21
CA ALA A 12 8.66 19.98 -60.61
C ALA A 12 9.24 20.48 -59.28
N LEU A 13 9.34 21.81 -59.06
CA LEU A 13 9.80 22.40 -57.83
C LEU A 13 8.73 22.35 -56.72
N SER A 14 7.44 22.37 -57.07
CA SER A 14 6.33 22.27 -56.11
C SER A 14 6.15 20.84 -55.56
N LEU A 15 6.46 19.81 -56.35
CA LEU A 15 6.42 18.41 -55.90
C LEU A 15 7.64 17.98 -55.05
N MET A 16 8.79 18.68 -55.18
CA MET A 16 9.97 18.42 -54.32
C MET A 16 9.92 19.11 -52.97
N LEU A 17 9.10 20.17 -52.84
CA LEU A 17 8.91 20.85 -51.56
C LEU A 17 7.87 20.18 -50.65
N SER A 18 7.15 19.16 -51.11
CA SER A 18 6.15 18.44 -50.33
C SER A 18 6.70 17.20 -49.58
N LEU A 19 8.00 16.93 -49.64
CA LEU A 19 8.66 15.79 -48.97
C LEU A 19 9.77 16.21 -48.00
N ILE A 20 9.80 17.46 -47.59
CA ILE A 20 10.49 17.78 -46.35
C ILE A 20 9.50 17.42 -45.24
N ALA A 21 9.54 16.16 -44.82
CA ALA A 21 8.98 15.79 -43.52
C ALA A 21 9.65 16.75 -42.54
N VAL A 22 8.90 17.74 -42.05
CA VAL A 22 9.28 18.50 -40.89
C VAL A 22 9.43 17.46 -39.78
N VAL A 23 10.64 16.98 -39.57
CA VAL A 23 10.98 16.30 -38.34
C VAL A 23 10.73 17.37 -37.29
N ALA A 24 9.54 17.35 -36.72
CA ALA A 24 9.22 18.22 -35.59
C ALA A 24 10.34 18.00 -34.57
N ALA A 25 11.07 19.05 -34.26
CA ALA A 25 12.14 18.94 -33.29
C ALA A 25 11.52 18.38 -31.99
N GLU A 26 12.00 17.23 -31.56
CA GLU A 26 11.51 16.61 -30.34
C GLU A 26 11.62 17.63 -29.21
N ARG A 27 10.55 17.82 -28.47
CA ARG A 27 10.51 18.73 -27.33
C ARG A 27 11.55 18.29 -26.29
N PRO A 28 12.42 19.17 -25.78
CA PRO A 28 13.41 18.76 -24.79
C PRO A 28 12.74 18.25 -23.51
N LEU A 29 13.30 17.20 -22.92
CA LEU A 29 12.91 16.70 -21.61
C LEU A 29 13.77 17.36 -20.53
N ASP A 30 13.15 17.98 -19.53
CA ASP A 30 13.85 18.50 -18.35
C ASP A 30 14.17 17.37 -17.36
N GLU A 31 15.42 16.97 -17.30
CA GLU A 31 15.94 15.95 -16.40
C GLU A 31 16.67 16.55 -15.19
N ARG A 32 16.04 17.48 -14.53
CA ARG A 32 16.59 18.07 -13.30
C ARG A 32 16.81 17.03 -12.20
N ALA A 33 17.67 17.33 -11.25
CA ALA A 33 17.83 16.54 -10.04
C ALA A 33 16.53 16.51 -9.21
N ALA A 34 16.29 15.38 -8.57
CA ALA A 34 15.17 15.25 -7.63
C ALA A 34 15.36 16.18 -6.42
N ARG A 35 14.29 16.78 -5.95
CA ARG A 35 14.26 17.53 -4.69
C ARG A 35 14.26 16.57 -3.51
N PRO A 36 14.61 17.00 -2.29
CA PRO A 36 14.63 16.13 -1.12
C PRO A 36 13.29 15.48 -0.79
N ASP A 37 12.16 16.11 -1.17
CA ASP A 37 10.81 15.61 -0.98
C ASP A 37 10.28 14.75 -2.14
N GLU A 38 11.09 14.55 -3.19
CA GLU A 38 10.71 13.79 -4.39
C GLU A 38 11.32 12.39 -4.39
N TRP A 39 10.57 11.42 -4.93
CA TRP A 39 11.03 10.04 -5.08
C TRP A 39 12.14 9.91 -6.12
N GLY A 40 12.06 10.69 -7.18
CA GLY A 40 13.08 10.84 -8.19
C GLY A 40 13.19 9.67 -9.16
N TYR A 41 14.40 9.51 -9.71
CA TYR A 41 14.71 8.49 -10.69
C TYR A 41 15.16 7.20 -10.00
N ARG A 42 14.38 6.13 -10.17
CA ARG A 42 14.72 4.83 -9.60
C ARG A 42 14.51 3.72 -10.64
N PRO A 43 15.32 2.65 -10.59
CA PRO A 43 16.49 2.50 -9.74
C PRO A 43 17.53 3.61 -10.00
N ALA A 44 18.34 3.94 -9.01
CA ALA A 44 19.45 4.87 -9.22
C ALA A 44 20.39 4.33 -10.32
N ASP A 45 21.04 5.23 -11.05
CA ASP A 45 21.97 4.85 -12.11
C ASP A 45 23.10 3.97 -11.56
N GLY A 46 23.27 2.78 -12.14
CA GLY A 46 24.20 1.75 -11.68
C GLY A 46 23.72 0.90 -10.49
N ALA A 47 22.50 1.09 -10.01
CA ALA A 47 21.98 0.32 -8.87
C ALA A 47 21.88 -1.17 -9.19
N ARG A 48 22.14 -1.99 -8.16
CA ARG A 48 21.81 -3.40 -8.12
C ARG A 48 20.48 -3.57 -7.40
N VAL A 49 19.47 -4.19 -8.04
CA VAL A 49 18.12 -4.29 -7.52
C VAL A 49 17.86 -5.61 -6.80
N ALA A 50 17.01 -5.57 -5.77
CA ALA A 50 16.60 -6.75 -5.02
C ALA A 50 15.30 -7.36 -5.56
N LEU A 51 14.53 -6.61 -6.36
CA LEU A 51 13.28 -7.05 -7.00
C LEU A 51 13.44 -7.18 -8.51
N ASN A 52 12.80 -8.20 -9.08
CA ASN A 52 12.73 -8.43 -10.51
C ASN A 52 11.25 -8.65 -10.93
N PRO A 53 10.70 -7.80 -11.81
CA PRO A 53 11.30 -6.61 -12.41
C PRO A 53 11.47 -5.46 -11.43
N PRO A 54 12.42 -4.55 -11.66
CA PRO A 54 12.49 -3.29 -10.92
C PRO A 54 11.36 -2.36 -11.32
N SER A 55 10.94 -1.48 -10.39
CA SER A 55 10.05 -0.38 -10.73
C SER A 55 10.86 0.81 -11.23
N PHE A 56 10.65 1.20 -12.47
CA PHE A 56 11.24 2.42 -13.04
C PHE A 56 10.39 3.62 -12.60
N THR A 57 11.02 4.65 -12.05
CA THR A 57 10.33 5.89 -11.65
C THR A 57 11.09 7.11 -12.16
N TRP A 58 10.38 8.19 -12.39
CA TRP A 58 10.94 9.44 -12.93
C TRP A 58 10.17 10.66 -12.43
N ILE A 59 10.75 11.84 -12.64
CA ILE A 59 10.09 13.11 -12.35
C ILE A 59 9.17 13.44 -13.53
N ALA A 60 7.88 13.60 -13.24
CA ALA A 60 6.89 13.95 -14.26
C ALA A 60 7.02 15.43 -14.67
N PRO A 61 7.14 15.75 -15.96
CA PRO A 61 6.87 17.10 -16.46
C PRO A 61 5.43 17.53 -16.13
N ALA A 62 5.24 18.82 -15.90
CA ALA A 62 3.96 19.37 -15.45
C ALA A 62 2.79 19.19 -16.44
N ASP A 63 3.10 19.11 -17.73
CA ASP A 63 2.15 18.95 -18.83
C ASP A 63 2.01 17.51 -19.33
N ALA A 64 2.73 16.55 -18.70
CA ALA A 64 2.68 15.16 -19.11
C ALA A 64 1.37 14.50 -18.68
N VAL A 65 0.75 13.78 -19.62
CA VAL A 65 -0.44 12.95 -19.37
C VAL A 65 -0.18 11.47 -19.57
N ALA A 66 0.91 11.11 -20.23
CA ALA A 66 1.36 9.74 -20.42
C ALA A 66 2.86 9.68 -20.64
N TYR A 67 3.41 8.48 -20.63
CA TYR A 67 4.85 8.22 -20.78
C TYR A 67 5.08 7.00 -21.66
N ASP A 68 6.23 6.98 -22.36
CA ASP A 68 6.77 5.76 -22.93
C ASP A 68 8.05 5.41 -22.15
N VAL A 69 8.25 4.13 -21.90
CA VAL A 69 9.41 3.60 -21.16
C VAL A 69 10.06 2.50 -22.00
N GLU A 70 11.37 2.54 -22.13
CA GLU A 70 12.14 1.51 -22.81
C GLU A 70 13.20 0.92 -21.90
N TRP A 71 13.48 -0.36 -22.08
CA TRP A 71 14.61 -1.04 -21.46
C TRP A 71 15.23 -2.05 -22.42
N SER A 72 16.56 -2.18 -22.34
CA SER A 72 17.35 -3.06 -23.19
C SER A 72 18.62 -3.49 -22.45
N ALA A 73 19.18 -4.63 -22.80
CA ALA A 73 20.54 -5.00 -22.40
C ALA A 73 21.62 -4.16 -23.12
N ASP A 74 21.28 -3.61 -24.28
CA ASP A 74 22.18 -2.75 -25.08
C ASP A 74 21.89 -1.27 -24.81
N PRO A 75 22.90 -0.46 -24.41
CA PRO A 75 22.71 0.97 -24.16
C PRO A 75 22.34 1.80 -25.41
N ALA A 76 22.48 1.25 -26.61
CA ALA A 76 22.07 1.91 -27.85
C ALA A 76 20.57 1.77 -28.16
N PHE A 77 19.85 0.91 -27.45
CA PHE A 77 18.42 0.63 -27.64
C PHE A 77 18.08 0.25 -29.09
N PRO A 78 18.69 -0.79 -29.65
CA PRO A 78 18.39 -1.24 -31.02
C PRO A 78 16.93 -1.72 -31.08
N ALA A 79 16.29 -1.58 -32.25
CA ALA A 79 14.88 -1.98 -32.44
C ALA A 79 14.63 -3.46 -32.08
N VAL A 80 15.63 -4.32 -32.33
CA VAL A 80 15.61 -5.72 -31.89
C VAL A 80 16.32 -5.83 -30.55
N GLY A 81 15.61 -6.31 -29.52
CA GLY A 81 16.15 -6.45 -28.16
C GLY A 81 15.83 -5.28 -27.21
N THR A 82 15.10 -4.26 -27.68
CA THR A 82 14.50 -3.22 -26.84
C THR A 82 13.04 -3.51 -26.60
N THR A 83 12.64 -3.50 -25.34
CA THR A 83 11.24 -3.60 -24.95
C THR A 83 10.69 -2.21 -24.63
N THR A 84 9.49 -1.91 -25.12
CA THR A 84 8.82 -0.61 -24.94
C THR A 84 7.46 -0.79 -24.28
N ALA A 85 7.23 -0.08 -23.20
CA ALA A 85 5.90 0.15 -22.65
C ALA A 85 5.43 1.55 -23.06
N ALA A 86 4.37 1.62 -23.88
CA ALA A 86 3.84 2.88 -24.37
C ALA A 86 2.60 3.31 -23.58
N SER A 87 2.34 4.62 -23.55
CA SER A 87 1.15 5.21 -22.94
C SER A 87 0.96 4.86 -21.46
N VAL A 88 2.06 4.74 -20.72
CA VAL A 88 2.06 4.56 -19.27
C VAL A 88 1.45 5.81 -18.60
N VAL A 89 0.46 5.61 -17.75
CA VAL A 89 -0.32 6.74 -17.17
C VAL A 89 0.35 7.35 -15.94
N TRP A 90 1.07 6.56 -15.17
CA TRP A 90 1.73 7.00 -13.94
C TRP A 90 3.20 7.33 -14.18
N PRO A 91 3.84 8.20 -13.37
CA PRO A 91 5.28 8.46 -13.45
C PRO A 91 6.11 7.31 -12.86
N THR A 92 5.66 6.11 -13.08
CA THR A 92 6.29 4.84 -12.68
C THR A 92 5.83 3.71 -13.59
N TYR A 93 6.71 2.72 -13.76
CA TYR A 93 6.38 1.51 -14.50
C TYR A 93 7.09 0.30 -13.89
N THR A 94 6.34 -0.75 -13.67
CA THR A 94 6.86 -2.08 -13.30
C THR A 94 6.35 -3.07 -14.33
N HIS A 95 7.27 -3.85 -14.93
CA HIS A 95 6.89 -4.79 -15.98
C HIS A 95 6.07 -5.96 -15.43
N ASP A 96 5.26 -6.58 -16.28
CA ASP A 96 4.39 -7.72 -15.94
C ASP A 96 5.11 -9.08 -16.06
N ALA A 97 6.40 -9.06 -16.47
CA ALA A 97 7.25 -10.25 -16.53
C ALA A 97 8.65 -9.94 -15.96
N PRO A 98 9.35 -10.94 -15.39
CA PRO A 98 10.71 -10.74 -14.93
C PRO A 98 11.66 -10.43 -16.10
N LEU A 99 12.66 -9.58 -15.86
CA LEU A 99 13.76 -9.34 -16.76
C LEU A 99 14.80 -10.47 -16.65
N ALA A 100 15.57 -10.70 -17.72
CA ALA A 100 16.73 -11.58 -17.64
C ALA A 100 17.74 -11.05 -16.61
N ALA A 101 18.45 -11.95 -15.91
CA ALA A 101 19.53 -11.53 -15.03
C ALA A 101 20.66 -10.88 -15.84
N GLY A 102 21.24 -9.80 -15.29
CA GLY A 102 22.31 -9.06 -15.95
C GLY A 102 22.12 -7.55 -15.92
N THR A 103 22.89 -6.87 -16.75
CA THR A 103 22.81 -5.41 -16.89
C THR A 103 21.73 -5.03 -17.89
N HIS A 104 20.89 -4.08 -17.51
CA HIS A 104 19.92 -3.43 -18.37
C HIS A 104 20.10 -1.92 -18.34
N HIS A 105 19.64 -1.28 -19.40
CA HIS A 105 19.55 0.17 -19.54
C HIS A 105 18.09 0.54 -19.72
N TRP A 106 17.67 1.64 -19.13
CA TRP A 106 16.29 2.11 -19.26
C TRP A 106 16.26 3.63 -19.49
N ARG A 107 15.23 4.08 -20.19
CA ARG A 107 14.94 5.49 -20.44
C ARG A 107 13.44 5.70 -20.58
N TYR A 108 13.00 6.94 -20.47
CA TYR A 108 11.60 7.31 -20.65
C TYR A 108 11.48 8.59 -21.46
N ARG A 109 10.27 8.84 -21.97
CA ARG A 109 9.86 10.13 -22.51
C ARG A 109 8.43 10.43 -22.08
N ALA A 110 8.06 11.72 -22.04
CA ALA A 110 6.74 12.18 -21.67
C ALA A 110 5.91 12.52 -22.91
N ARG A 111 4.60 12.36 -22.82
CA ARG A 111 3.61 12.79 -23.81
C ARG A 111 2.66 13.80 -23.19
N ASP A 112 2.37 14.87 -23.91
CA ASP A 112 1.37 15.87 -23.53
C ASP A 112 -0.05 15.44 -23.98
N ALA A 113 -1.07 16.29 -23.68
CA ALA A 113 -2.46 16.04 -24.03
C ALA A 113 -2.74 15.99 -25.54
N ARG A 114 -1.83 16.51 -26.37
CA ARG A 114 -1.93 16.44 -27.83
C ARG A 114 -1.30 15.16 -28.39
N GLY A 115 -0.59 14.40 -27.54
CA GLY A 115 0.15 13.21 -27.93
C GLY A 115 1.61 13.50 -28.35
N ASP A 116 2.05 14.78 -28.32
CA ASP A 116 3.40 15.17 -28.67
C ASP A 116 4.39 14.64 -27.62
N ALA A 117 5.43 13.93 -28.10
CA ALA A 117 6.42 13.34 -27.22
C ALA A 117 7.62 14.28 -26.99
N THR A 118 8.23 14.18 -25.82
CA THR A 118 9.57 14.76 -25.59
C THR A 118 10.64 13.88 -26.23
N ALA A 119 11.86 14.42 -26.32
CA ALA A 119 13.05 13.58 -26.49
C ALA A 119 13.12 12.52 -25.38
N TRP A 120 13.81 11.41 -25.67
CA TRP A 120 14.11 10.40 -24.66
C TRP A 120 15.01 10.97 -23.56
N SER A 121 14.81 10.52 -22.35
CA SER A 121 15.72 10.78 -21.24
C SER A 121 17.10 10.15 -21.51
N ARG A 122 18.11 10.55 -20.76
CA ARG A 122 19.35 9.79 -20.72
C ARG A 122 19.09 8.35 -20.30
N ALA A 123 19.87 7.43 -20.83
CA ALA A 123 19.87 6.04 -20.41
C ALA A 123 20.44 5.91 -18.99
N ARG A 124 19.78 5.08 -18.15
CA ARG A 124 20.23 4.72 -16.80
C ARG A 124 20.48 3.23 -16.74
N ARG A 125 21.58 2.85 -16.15
CA ARG A 125 21.97 1.45 -15.99
C ARG A 125 21.36 0.86 -14.71
N VAL A 126 20.96 -0.40 -14.78
CA VAL A 126 20.52 -1.20 -13.63
C VAL A 126 21.05 -2.61 -13.73
N GLU A 127 21.47 -3.20 -12.62
CA GLU A 127 21.86 -4.61 -12.54
C GLU A 127 20.74 -5.42 -11.89
N VAL A 128 20.26 -6.45 -12.58
CA VAL A 128 19.25 -7.41 -12.09
C VAL A 128 19.98 -8.70 -11.73
N PRO A 129 20.20 -8.99 -10.44
CA PRO A 129 20.84 -10.24 -10.01
C PRO A 129 19.96 -11.45 -10.30
N ALA A 130 20.55 -12.61 -10.55
CA ALA A 130 19.82 -13.87 -10.67
C ALA A 130 19.04 -14.23 -9.39
N ALA A 131 19.51 -13.77 -8.23
CA ALA A 131 18.86 -13.98 -6.93
C ALA A 131 17.79 -12.90 -6.58
N ALA A 132 17.53 -11.94 -7.46
CA ALA A 132 16.49 -10.93 -7.21
C ALA A 132 15.10 -11.59 -7.05
N ALA A 133 14.35 -11.14 -6.07
CA ALA A 133 13.02 -11.70 -5.80
C ALA A 133 12.05 -11.38 -6.95
N ILE A 134 11.40 -12.40 -7.47
CA ILE A 134 10.46 -12.26 -8.61
C ILE A 134 9.12 -11.72 -8.12
N LEU A 135 8.78 -10.51 -8.54
CA LEU A 135 7.51 -9.85 -8.20
C LEU A 135 7.02 -8.96 -9.36
N PRO A 136 6.54 -9.54 -10.46
CA PRO A 136 6.00 -8.76 -11.59
C PRO A 136 4.66 -8.12 -11.23
N LEU A 137 4.41 -6.92 -11.79
CA LEU A 137 3.12 -6.23 -11.65
C LEU A 137 2.17 -6.71 -12.74
N PRO A 138 1.08 -7.42 -12.41
CA PRO A 138 0.10 -7.82 -13.41
C PRO A 138 -0.44 -6.62 -14.20
N GLY A 139 -0.57 -6.74 -15.52
CA GLY A 139 -1.20 -5.73 -16.35
C GLY A 139 -2.68 -5.50 -15.95
N ARG A 140 -3.26 -4.36 -16.30
CA ARG A 140 -4.62 -3.96 -15.86
C ARG A 140 -5.70 -5.00 -16.20
N ALA A 141 -5.63 -5.61 -17.39
CA ALA A 141 -6.57 -6.65 -17.77
C ALA A 141 -6.45 -7.89 -16.87
N GLU A 142 -5.22 -8.27 -16.54
CA GLU A 142 -4.94 -9.40 -15.65
C GLU A 142 -5.31 -9.08 -14.19
N GLN A 143 -5.05 -7.86 -13.70
CA GLN A 143 -5.53 -7.42 -12.38
C GLN A 143 -7.03 -7.63 -12.26
N ARG A 144 -7.80 -7.19 -13.27
CA ARG A 144 -9.25 -7.37 -13.31
C ARG A 144 -9.64 -8.85 -13.36
N ALA A 145 -8.98 -9.65 -14.18
CA ALA A 145 -9.28 -11.08 -14.33
C ALA A 145 -8.96 -11.90 -13.07
N ARG A 146 -8.01 -11.45 -12.24
CA ARG A 146 -7.64 -12.13 -10.99
C ARG A 146 -8.66 -11.93 -9.86
N VAL A 147 -9.33 -10.77 -9.82
CA VAL A 147 -10.37 -10.49 -8.82
C VAL A 147 -11.58 -11.40 -9.06
N PRO A 148 -12.14 -12.05 -8.02
CA PRO A 148 -13.33 -12.86 -8.18
C PRO A 148 -14.50 -12.08 -8.81
N ALA A 149 -15.23 -12.70 -9.73
CA ALA A 149 -16.43 -12.08 -10.30
C ALA A 149 -17.55 -11.92 -9.26
N GLY A 150 -17.68 -12.90 -8.36
CA GLY A 150 -18.63 -12.86 -7.24
C GLY A 150 -18.00 -12.33 -5.95
N HIS A 151 -18.82 -12.17 -4.92
CA HIS A 151 -18.41 -11.81 -3.57
C HIS A 151 -18.39 -13.03 -2.63
N PRO A 152 -17.51 -13.05 -1.61
CA PRO A 152 -16.55 -12.02 -1.21
C PRO A 152 -15.32 -11.95 -2.13
N ARG A 153 -14.67 -10.78 -2.17
CA ARG A 153 -13.43 -10.47 -2.90
C ARG A 153 -12.27 -10.07 -1.99
N LEU A 154 -12.60 -9.49 -0.81
CA LEU A 154 -11.64 -8.98 0.17
C LEU A 154 -11.36 -10.00 1.26
N PHE A 155 -10.09 -10.32 1.50
CA PHE A 155 -9.58 -11.30 2.50
C PHE A 155 -9.99 -12.75 2.27
N LEU A 156 -11.04 -12.99 1.52
CA LEU A 156 -11.63 -14.30 1.20
C LEU A 156 -12.14 -14.29 -0.22
N ARG A 157 -12.16 -15.47 -0.83
CA ARG A 157 -12.81 -15.72 -2.11
C ARG A 157 -14.04 -16.61 -1.88
N PRO A 158 -15.00 -16.66 -2.81
CA PRO A 158 -16.16 -17.54 -2.67
C PRO A 158 -15.78 -19.00 -2.41
N GLU A 159 -14.71 -19.49 -3.04
CA GLU A 159 -14.21 -20.85 -2.87
C GLU A 159 -13.60 -21.14 -1.49
N ASP A 160 -13.23 -20.13 -0.70
CA ASP A 160 -12.68 -20.28 0.65
C ASP A 160 -13.77 -20.49 1.72
N LEU A 161 -15.01 -20.10 1.44
CA LEU A 161 -16.11 -20.10 2.42
C LEU A 161 -16.43 -21.48 3.01
N PRO A 162 -16.51 -22.57 2.23
CA PRO A 162 -16.79 -23.90 2.81
C PRO A 162 -15.78 -24.28 3.87
N ARG A 163 -14.49 -24.12 3.59
CA ARG A 163 -13.38 -24.39 4.52
C ARG A 163 -13.45 -23.51 5.76
N LEU A 164 -13.69 -22.20 5.59
CA LEU A 164 -13.79 -21.27 6.71
C LEU A 164 -14.99 -21.59 7.61
N ARG A 165 -16.14 -21.93 7.03
CA ARG A 165 -17.34 -22.35 7.77
C ARG A 165 -17.13 -23.65 8.56
N GLU A 166 -16.34 -24.58 8.04
CA GLU A 166 -15.95 -25.78 8.77
C GLU A 166 -15.02 -25.43 9.94
N LEU A 167 -14.02 -24.60 9.71
CA LEU A 167 -13.06 -24.15 10.73
C LEU A 167 -13.77 -23.52 11.94
N VAL A 168 -14.76 -22.66 11.70
CA VAL A 168 -15.51 -21.99 12.77
C VAL A 168 -16.58 -22.87 13.44
N ARG A 169 -16.88 -24.04 12.90
CA ARG A 169 -17.68 -25.08 13.59
C ARG A 169 -16.80 -25.99 14.45
N GLY A 170 -15.50 -26.02 14.18
CA GLY A 170 -14.49 -26.82 14.86
C GLY A 170 -13.54 -25.99 15.73
N PRO A 171 -12.23 -25.93 15.40
CA PRO A 171 -11.22 -25.36 16.28
C PRO A 171 -11.39 -23.84 16.52
N GLU A 172 -12.02 -23.12 15.62
CA GLU A 172 -12.27 -21.67 15.76
C GLU A 172 -13.70 -21.35 16.25
N ALA A 173 -14.45 -22.31 16.76
CA ALA A 173 -15.78 -22.08 17.32
C ALA A 173 -15.80 -21.02 18.45
N PRO A 174 -14.80 -20.94 19.36
CA PRO A 174 -14.72 -19.87 20.35
C PRO A 174 -14.62 -18.46 19.70
N ALA A 175 -13.81 -18.31 18.64
CA ALA A 175 -13.68 -17.02 17.96
C ALA A 175 -14.99 -16.59 17.27
N LEU A 176 -15.71 -17.54 16.66
CA LEU A 176 -17.05 -17.26 16.12
C LEU A 176 -18.04 -16.88 17.24
N ALA A 177 -17.99 -17.56 18.39
CA ALA A 177 -18.87 -17.25 19.52
C ALA A 177 -18.65 -15.81 20.04
N GLU A 178 -17.42 -15.36 20.13
CA GLU A 178 -17.07 -13.97 20.50
C GLU A 178 -17.63 -12.95 19.50
N LEU A 179 -17.39 -13.19 18.19
CA LEU A 179 -17.91 -12.33 17.12
C LEU A 179 -19.43 -12.29 17.13
N ARG A 180 -20.07 -13.44 17.33
CA ARG A 180 -21.52 -13.54 17.41
C ARG A 180 -22.07 -12.77 18.62
N ALA A 181 -21.44 -12.91 19.79
CA ALA A 181 -21.84 -12.16 20.98
C ALA A 181 -21.69 -10.64 20.79
N ALA A 182 -20.64 -10.21 20.08
CA ALA A 182 -20.49 -8.79 19.70
C ALA A 182 -21.60 -8.34 18.73
N ALA A 183 -21.90 -9.13 17.70
CA ALA A 183 -22.96 -8.85 16.74
C ALA A 183 -24.35 -8.73 17.42
N GLU A 184 -24.65 -9.60 18.39
CA GLU A 184 -25.89 -9.52 19.18
C GLU A 184 -25.98 -8.21 19.97
N ARG A 185 -24.88 -7.80 20.63
CA ARG A 185 -24.85 -6.51 21.35
C ARG A 185 -25.08 -5.35 20.40
N TYR A 186 -24.51 -5.38 19.19
CA TYR A 186 -24.73 -4.33 18.20
C TYR A 186 -26.18 -4.28 17.74
N LEU A 187 -26.78 -5.43 17.41
CA LEU A 187 -28.21 -5.49 17.03
C LEU A 187 -29.13 -4.88 18.11
N ALA A 188 -28.84 -5.17 19.38
CA ALA A 188 -29.61 -4.64 20.51
C ALA A 188 -29.40 -3.12 20.71
N ALA A 189 -28.19 -2.61 20.51
CA ALA A 189 -27.87 -1.20 20.71
C ALA A 189 -28.32 -0.29 19.55
N GLY A 190 -28.40 -0.84 18.34
CA GLY A 190 -28.58 -0.07 17.10
C GLY A 190 -27.31 0.58 16.57
N PRO A 191 -27.32 1.14 15.36
CA PRO A 191 -26.13 1.68 14.72
C PRO A 191 -25.60 2.94 15.42
N THR A 192 -24.29 3.01 15.60
CA THR A 192 -23.61 4.20 16.09
C THR A 192 -23.92 5.40 15.19
N PRO A 193 -24.37 6.55 15.74
CA PRO A 193 -24.75 7.72 14.95
C PRO A 193 -23.54 8.40 14.29
N GLU A 194 -23.80 9.27 13.31
CA GLU A 194 -22.78 10.14 12.73
C GLU A 194 -22.18 11.04 13.83
N PRO A 195 -20.85 11.25 13.85
CA PRO A 195 -20.23 12.15 14.81
C PRO A 195 -20.81 13.57 14.75
N PRO A 196 -21.09 14.21 15.90
CA PRO A 196 -21.81 15.49 15.91
C PRO A 196 -20.93 16.72 15.60
N HIS A 197 -19.61 16.58 15.68
CA HIS A 197 -18.71 17.73 15.60
C HIS A 197 -18.13 17.93 14.20
N LYS A 198 -18.35 19.10 13.62
CA LYS A 198 -17.75 19.52 12.34
C LYS A 198 -16.57 20.47 12.60
N GLY A 199 -15.47 20.23 11.92
CA GLY A 199 -14.28 21.10 11.99
C GLY A 199 -13.10 20.55 11.21
N SER A 200 -12.14 21.44 10.96
CA SER A 200 -10.90 21.14 10.22
C SER A 200 -9.72 21.01 11.18
N ALA A 201 -8.75 20.16 10.84
CA ALA A 201 -7.46 20.12 11.52
C ALA A 201 -6.57 21.32 11.17
N ARG A 202 -6.90 22.04 10.08
CA ARG A 202 -6.15 23.21 9.69
C ARG A 202 -6.35 24.31 10.73
N ASP A 203 -5.29 24.97 11.09
CA ASP A 203 -5.27 26.11 12.01
C ASP A 203 -5.80 25.83 13.42
N LYS A 204 -5.80 24.54 13.84
CA LYS A 204 -6.23 24.12 15.18
C LYS A 204 -5.06 23.72 16.06
N THR A 205 -5.14 24.08 17.34
CA THR A 205 -4.23 23.56 18.35
C THR A 205 -4.52 22.10 18.67
N ASN A 206 -3.55 21.37 19.21
CA ASN A 206 -3.77 19.98 19.64
C ASN A 206 -4.91 19.87 20.68
N ALA A 207 -5.06 20.85 21.57
CA ALA A 207 -6.14 20.88 22.56
C ALA A 207 -7.52 20.99 21.91
N GLU A 208 -7.66 21.69 20.81
CA GLU A 208 -8.90 21.80 20.04
C GLU A 208 -9.17 20.53 19.23
N LEU A 209 -8.12 19.94 18.64
CA LEU A 209 -8.24 18.67 17.91
C LEU A 209 -8.71 17.52 18.81
N ILE A 210 -8.22 17.44 20.05
CA ILE A 210 -8.61 16.42 21.03
C ILE A 210 -10.12 16.47 21.31
N LYS A 211 -10.77 17.64 21.22
CA LYS A 211 -12.19 17.81 21.55
C LYS A 211 -13.14 17.17 20.54
N TYR A 212 -12.76 17.07 19.26
CA TYR A 212 -13.65 16.52 18.24
C TYR A 212 -12.95 15.63 17.20
N TRP A 213 -11.72 15.89 16.83
CA TRP A 213 -11.07 15.23 15.72
C TRP A 213 -10.83 13.74 16.03
N TRP A 214 -10.22 13.45 17.18
CA TRP A 214 -10.03 12.09 17.66
C TRP A 214 -11.32 11.40 18.11
N PRO A 215 -12.23 12.03 18.86
CA PRO A 215 -13.53 11.43 19.16
C PRO A 215 -14.34 11.06 17.91
N ASN A 216 -14.35 11.92 16.89
CA ASN A 216 -15.00 11.59 15.62
C ASN A 216 -14.40 10.33 14.98
N ARG A 217 -13.07 10.21 14.97
CA ARG A 217 -12.40 9.01 14.48
C ARG A 217 -12.82 7.76 15.24
N VAL A 218 -12.80 7.80 16.57
CA VAL A 218 -13.19 6.66 17.43
C VAL A 218 -14.62 6.23 17.13
N GLN A 219 -15.53 7.20 17.02
CA GLN A 219 -16.94 6.94 16.71
C GLN A 219 -17.14 6.32 15.32
N VAL A 220 -16.40 6.81 14.30
CA VAL A 220 -16.41 6.23 12.95
C VAL A 220 -15.85 4.80 12.96
N GLU A 221 -14.74 4.57 13.66
CA GLU A 221 -14.15 3.23 13.78
C GLU A 221 -15.11 2.26 14.45
N GLN A 222 -15.87 2.71 15.47
CA GLN A 222 -16.91 1.92 16.11
C GLN A 222 -18.02 1.55 15.11
N ALA A 223 -18.60 2.53 14.41
CA ALA A 223 -19.67 2.30 13.44
C ALA A 223 -19.23 1.32 12.32
N CYS A 224 -17.99 1.46 11.84
CA CYS A 224 -17.43 0.54 10.87
C CYS A 224 -17.23 -0.88 11.44
N THR A 225 -16.76 -0.99 12.70
CA THR A 225 -16.58 -2.29 13.37
C THR A 225 -17.91 -3.03 13.52
N GLU A 226 -18.97 -2.32 13.87
CA GLU A 226 -20.31 -2.88 13.95
C GLU A 226 -20.77 -3.46 12.61
N ALA A 227 -20.65 -2.68 11.52
CA ALA A 227 -21.04 -3.11 10.19
C ALA A 227 -20.22 -4.33 9.70
N GLU A 228 -18.88 -4.28 9.87
CA GLU A 228 -17.98 -5.38 9.49
C GLU A 228 -18.30 -6.65 10.29
N THR A 229 -18.53 -6.53 11.60
CA THR A 229 -18.81 -7.69 12.46
C THR A 229 -20.12 -8.37 12.06
N LEU A 230 -21.19 -7.59 11.86
CA LEU A 230 -22.48 -8.11 11.41
C LEU A 230 -22.38 -8.80 10.06
N ALA A 231 -21.71 -8.17 9.09
CA ALA A 231 -21.51 -8.72 7.75
C ALA A 231 -20.68 -10.02 7.79
N PHE A 232 -19.62 -10.05 8.59
CA PHE A 232 -18.74 -11.22 8.67
C PHE A 232 -19.40 -12.40 9.39
N VAL A 233 -20.13 -12.14 10.47
CA VAL A 233 -20.92 -13.20 11.15
C VAL A 233 -22.00 -13.75 10.22
N TYR A 234 -22.68 -12.88 9.44
CA TYR A 234 -23.61 -13.33 8.40
C TYR A 234 -22.89 -14.22 7.37
N LEU A 235 -21.77 -13.78 6.84
CA LEU A 235 -20.97 -14.53 5.85
C LEU A 235 -20.64 -15.95 6.35
N LEU A 236 -20.28 -16.08 7.64
CA LEU A 236 -19.91 -17.36 8.23
C LEU A 236 -21.10 -18.27 8.55
N THR A 237 -22.19 -17.69 9.09
CA THR A 237 -23.30 -18.46 9.64
C THR A 237 -24.47 -18.62 8.68
N GLY A 238 -24.66 -17.69 7.76
CA GLY A 238 -25.86 -17.58 6.92
C GLY A 238 -27.11 -17.13 7.70
N GLU A 239 -26.98 -16.73 8.98
CA GLU A 239 -28.12 -16.30 9.78
C GLU A 239 -28.67 -14.96 9.30
N ARG A 240 -29.85 -14.98 8.71
CA ARG A 240 -30.47 -13.82 8.06
C ARG A 240 -30.53 -12.56 8.91
N ARG A 241 -30.73 -12.68 10.23
CA ARG A 241 -30.79 -11.53 11.15
C ARG A 241 -29.50 -10.70 11.18
N PHE A 242 -28.32 -11.34 11.05
CA PHE A 242 -27.04 -10.64 10.95
C PHE A 242 -26.86 -9.97 9.58
N GLY A 243 -27.35 -10.61 8.51
CA GLY A 243 -27.40 -10.00 7.19
C GLY A 243 -28.27 -8.76 7.14
N GLU A 244 -29.50 -8.83 7.71
CA GLU A 244 -30.38 -7.66 7.84
C GLU A 244 -29.77 -6.57 8.76
N GLY A 245 -29.02 -6.99 9.78
CA GLY A 245 -28.20 -6.08 10.59
C GLY A 245 -27.14 -5.37 9.75
N ALA A 246 -26.31 -6.12 9.03
CA ALA A 246 -25.29 -5.55 8.14
C ALA A 246 -25.90 -4.58 7.12
N ARG A 247 -27.03 -4.95 6.51
CA ARG A 247 -27.79 -4.11 5.60
C ARG A 247 -28.21 -2.79 6.26
N ARG A 248 -28.82 -2.86 7.46
CA ARG A 248 -29.23 -1.67 8.21
C ARG A 248 -28.05 -0.75 8.53
N TRP A 249 -26.91 -1.29 8.98
CA TRP A 249 -25.72 -0.52 9.34
C TRP A 249 -25.07 0.13 8.12
N LEU A 250 -24.95 -0.57 7.01
CA LEU A 250 -24.37 -0.01 5.81
C LEU A 250 -25.24 1.08 5.18
N LEU A 251 -26.55 0.92 5.17
CA LEU A 251 -27.46 1.97 4.72
C LEU A 251 -27.44 3.19 5.66
N HIS A 252 -27.25 2.98 6.96
CA HIS A 252 -27.03 4.06 7.93
C HIS A 252 -25.72 4.82 7.63
N LEU A 253 -24.60 4.12 7.43
CA LEU A 253 -23.34 4.73 7.05
C LEU A 253 -23.41 5.44 5.69
N ALA A 254 -24.15 4.89 4.72
CA ALA A 254 -24.38 5.50 3.42
C ALA A 254 -25.26 6.76 3.48
N ALA A 255 -26.03 6.94 4.56
CA ALA A 255 -26.84 8.14 4.79
C ALA A 255 -26.05 9.28 5.47
N TRP A 256 -24.85 9.02 5.99
CA TRP A 256 -24.01 10.07 6.57
C TRP A 256 -23.56 11.05 5.48
N ASP A 257 -23.61 12.35 5.80
CA ASP A 257 -23.22 13.40 4.86
C ASP A 257 -21.73 13.32 4.51
N PRO A 258 -21.35 13.03 3.25
CA PRO A 258 -19.95 13.03 2.85
C PRO A 258 -19.25 14.39 3.02
N GLN A 259 -20.02 15.50 3.02
CA GLN A 259 -19.52 16.85 3.26
C GLN A 259 -19.68 17.28 4.73
N GLY A 260 -20.16 16.38 5.60
CA GLY A 260 -20.41 16.59 7.01
C GLY A 260 -19.18 16.44 7.90
N THR A 261 -19.40 15.92 9.11
CA THR A 261 -18.40 15.79 10.18
C THR A 261 -17.30 14.79 9.88
N THR A 262 -17.54 13.86 8.96
CA THR A 262 -16.65 12.78 8.54
C THR A 262 -16.02 13.02 7.16
N ASN A 263 -16.11 14.26 6.67
CA ASN A 263 -15.47 14.68 5.43
C ASN A 263 -13.95 14.49 5.50
N PHE A 264 -13.36 13.90 4.46
CA PHE A 264 -11.94 13.57 4.43
C PHE A 264 -11.04 14.82 4.51
N THR A 265 -11.41 15.89 3.82
CA THR A 265 -10.62 17.13 3.80
C THR A 265 -10.65 17.86 5.14
N LEU A 266 -11.78 17.79 5.86
CA LEU A 266 -11.94 18.42 7.18
C LEU A 266 -11.28 17.59 8.29
N ASN A 267 -11.46 16.29 8.28
CA ASN A 267 -10.95 15.34 9.27
C ASN A 267 -10.56 14.01 8.60
N CYS A 268 -9.35 13.95 8.03
CA CYS A 268 -8.90 12.76 7.33
C CYS A 268 -8.83 11.51 8.24
N GLU A 269 -8.62 11.67 9.55
CA GLU A 269 -8.60 10.53 10.47
C GLU A 269 -9.99 9.89 10.63
N ALA A 270 -11.06 10.68 10.65
CA ALA A 270 -12.43 10.18 10.62
C ALA A 270 -12.83 9.69 9.21
N GLY A 271 -12.36 10.36 8.15
CA GLY A 271 -12.66 9.99 6.76
C GLY A 271 -12.01 8.69 6.31
N LYS A 272 -10.76 8.42 6.72
CA LYS A 272 -9.98 7.24 6.27
C LYS A 272 -10.65 5.89 6.51
N PRO A 273 -11.25 5.58 7.67
CA PRO A 273 -11.97 4.32 7.86
C PRO A 273 -13.11 4.13 6.86
N LEU A 274 -13.81 5.21 6.51
CA LEU A 274 -14.96 5.18 5.59
C LEU A 274 -14.58 4.93 4.13
N LEU A 275 -13.30 4.99 3.77
CA LEU A 275 -12.85 4.66 2.41
C LEU A 275 -12.87 3.16 2.12
N HIS A 276 -12.76 2.29 3.12
CA HIS A 276 -12.54 0.86 2.89
C HIS A 276 -13.33 -0.06 3.81
N ARG A 277 -13.61 0.32 5.06
CA ARG A 277 -14.30 -0.58 5.99
C ARG A 277 -15.76 -0.84 5.60
N PRO A 278 -16.54 0.17 5.16
CA PRO A 278 -17.85 -0.10 4.56
C PRO A 278 -17.76 -0.98 3.31
N ALA A 279 -16.67 -0.86 2.51
CA ALA A 279 -16.45 -1.71 1.36
C ALA A 279 -16.27 -3.19 1.75
N ARG A 280 -15.58 -3.49 2.86
CA ARG A 280 -15.46 -4.85 3.40
C ARG A 280 -16.82 -5.41 3.83
N ALA A 281 -17.60 -4.64 4.59
CA ALA A 281 -18.92 -5.06 5.04
C ALA A 281 -19.89 -5.25 3.86
N TYR A 282 -19.81 -4.39 2.83
CA TYR A 282 -20.53 -4.54 1.59
C TYR A 282 -20.17 -5.83 0.85
N ASP A 283 -18.88 -6.10 0.72
CA ASP A 283 -18.34 -7.28 0.06
C ASP A 283 -18.78 -8.58 0.74
N TRP A 284 -18.79 -8.60 2.08
CA TRP A 284 -19.13 -9.80 2.86
C TRP A 284 -20.63 -10.06 2.99
N ALA A 285 -21.46 -9.05 2.76
CA ALA A 285 -22.91 -9.16 2.85
C ALA A 285 -23.62 -8.73 1.53
N TRP A 286 -22.92 -8.80 0.39
CA TRP A 286 -23.38 -8.29 -0.88
C TRP A 286 -24.77 -8.77 -1.30
N ASP A 287 -25.11 -10.01 -1.02
CA ASP A 287 -26.36 -10.67 -1.40
C ASP A 287 -27.60 -10.23 -0.60
N VAL A 288 -27.43 -9.48 0.51
CA VAL A 288 -28.57 -8.97 1.30
C VAL A 288 -29.14 -7.67 0.74
N PHE A 289 -28.43 -6.98 -0.15
CA PHE A 289 -28.84 -5.69 -0.68
C PHE A 289 -29.65 -5.82 -1.97
N THR A 290 -30.71 -5.01 -2.07
CA THR A 290 -31.40 -4.79 -3.34
C THR A 290 -30.51 -4.01 -4.31
N ALA A 291 -30.85 -4.02 -5.60
CA ALA A 291 -30.11 -3.25 -6.62
C ALA A 291 -30.11 -1.73 -6.30
N GLU A 292 -31.23 -1.19 -5.81
CA GLU A 292 -31.35 0.21 -5.42
C GLU A 292 -30.41 0.54 -4.24
N GLU A 293 -30.38 -0.31 -3.22
CA GLU A 293 -29.53 -0.13 -2.04
C GLU A 293 -28.05 -0.22 -2.39
N ARG A 294 -27.66 -1.17 -3.26
CA ARG A 294 -26.30 -1.23 -3.79
C ARG A 294 -25.94 0.08 -4.49
N GLY A 295 -26.84 0.60 -5.34
CA GLY A 295 -26.63 1.89 -6.01
C GLY A 295 -26.41 3.05 -5.04
N ARG A 296 -27.15 3.11 -3.93
CA ARG A 296 -26.98 4.14 -2.88
C ARG A 296 -25.62 4.01 -2.18
N ILE A 297 -25.23 2.80 -1.79
CA ILE A 297 -23.93 2.53 -1.17
C ILE A 297 -22.80 2.90 -2.11
N GLN A 298 -22.87 2.47 -3.38
CA GLN A 298 -21.89 2.77 -4.41
C GLN A 298 -21.73 4.28 -4.65
N ALA A 299 -22.83 5.04 -4.70
CA ALA A 299 -22.80 6.48 -4.87
C ALA A 299 -22.10 7.19 -3.70
N THR A 300 -22.39 6.80 -2.47
CA THR A 300 -21.71 7.35 -1.28
C THR A 300 -20.24 6.96 -1.25
N MET A 301 -19.91 5.72 -1.51
CA MET A 301 -18.52 5.25 -1.54
C MET A 301 -17.72 5.97 -2.63
N ARG A 302 -18.30 6.10 -3.84
CA ARG A 302 -17.69 6.86 -4.93
C ARG A 302 -17.38 8.30 -4.51
N THR A 303 -18.33 9.00 -3.90
CA THR A 303 -18.16 10.38 -3.42
C THR A 303 -17.00 10.48 -2.43
N ARG A 304 -16.97 9.61 -1.41
CA ARG A 304 -15.92 9.63 -0.37
C ARG A 304 -14.55 9.28 -0.92
N VAL A 305 -14.47 8.28 -1.80
CA VAL A 305 -13.18 7.87 -2.39
C VAL A 305 -12.66 8.93 -3.35
N LEU A 306 -13.52 9.56 -4.16
CA LEU A 306 -13.12 10.65 -5.05
C LEU A 306 -12.68 11.91 -4.28
N GLU A 307 -13.28 12.21 -3.13
CA GLU A 307 -12.80 13.28 -2.27
C GLU A 307 -11.37 13.01 -1.78
N ALA A 308 -11.10 11.81 -1.27
CA ALA A 308 -9.75 11.42 -0.86
C ALA A 308 -8.77 11.40 -2.03
N TRP A 309 -9.19 10.88 -3.18
CA TRP A 309 -8.42 10.86 -4.42
C TRP A 309 -7.98 12.26 -4.87
N ASN A 310 -8.90 13.21 -4.83
CA ASN A 310 -8.67 14.59 -5.25
C ASN A 310 -8.06 15.48 -4.16
N SER A 311 -7.87 14.97 -2.96
CA SER A 311 -7.28 15.73 -1.86
C SER A 311 -5.80 16.01 -2.08
N GLY A 312 -5.27 17.02 -1.39
CA GLY A 312 -3.84 17.31 -1.37
C GLY A 312 -2.99 16.18 -0.77
N GLU A 313 -3.58 15.31 0.04
CA GLU A 313 -2.88 14.17 0.66
C GLU A 313 -2.59 13.04 -0.34
N VAL A 314 -3.45 12.81 -1.32
CA VAL A 314 -3.23 11.85 -2.41
C VAL A 314 -2.65 12.55 -3.64
N ALA A 315 -2.78 13.88 -3.65
CA ALA A 315 -2.28 14.77 -4.68
C ALA A 315 -2.75 14.37 -6.09
N ARG A 316 -4.07 14.17 -6.21
CA ARG A 316 -4.75 13.94 -7.48
C ARG A 316 -4.22 12.73 -8.27
N GLY A 317 -3.84 11.67 -7.55
CA GLY A 317 -3.46 10.40 -8.12
C GLY A 317 -1.99 10.27 -8.54
N VAL A 318 -1.29 11.35 -8.83
CA VAL A 318 0.13 11.29 -9.26
C VAL A 318 1.10 11.90 -8.26
N GLY A 319 0.69 12.91 -7.51
CA GLY A 319 1.58 13.66 -6.61
C GLY A 319 2.24 12.78 -5.56
N HIS A 320 1.51 11.84 -4.98
CA HIS A 320 2.04 10.96 -3.96
C HIS A 320 2.88 9.78 -4.50
N LEU A 321 2.92 9.55 -5.80
CA LEU A 321 3.92 8.69 -6.45
C LEU A 321 5.25 9.45 -6.64
N GLN A 322 5.20 10.76 -6.79
CA GLN A 322 6.39 11.60 -6.95
C GLN A 322 6.93 12.14 -5.63
N ARG A 323 6.02 12.47 -4.67
CA ARG A 323 6.35 13.00 -3.33
C ARG A 323 5.75 12.11 -2.25
N PRO A 324 6.31 10.90 -2.06
CA PRO A 324 5.66 9.87 -1.26
C PRO A 324 5.77 10.07 0.26
N TYR A 325 6.46 11.08 0.74
CA TYR A 325 6.85 11.22 2.14
C TYR A 325 5.78 11.81 3.07
N GLY A 326 4.56 12.02 2.60
CA GLY A 326 3.44 12.47 3.44
C GLY A 326 2.89 11.32 4.30
N SER A 327 2.97 11.43 5.63
CA SER A 327 2.50 10.40 6.55
C SER A 327 1.02 10.05 6.35
N HIS A 328 0.16 11.07 6.25
CA HIS A 328 -1.28 10.87 6.09
C HIS A 328 -1.63 10.18 4.76
N ALA A 329 -1.01 10.59 3.66
CA ALA A 329 -1.23 10.01 2.34
C ALA A 329 -0.75 8.55 2.25
N ASN A 330 0.34 8.20 2.93
CA ASN A 330 0.82 6.81 3.00
C ASN A 330 -0.14 5.86 3.71
N ARG A 331 -1.14 6.38 4.40
CA ARG A 331 -2.20 5.59 5.04
C ARG A 331 -3.48 5.52 4.21
N VAL A 332 -3.49 6.00 2.96
CA VAL A 332 -4.68 6.05 2.09
C VAL A 332 -4.65 5.02 0.97
N TRP A 333 -3.51 4.85 0.29
CA TRP A 333 -3.41 4.07 -0.95
C TRP A 333 -3.99 2.65 -0.86
N HIS A 334 -3.72 1.91 0.22
CA HIS A 334 -4.24 0.54 0.40
C HIS A 334 -5.77 0.52 0.61
N LYS A 335 -6.36 1.61 1.10
CA LYS A 335 -7.81 1.76 1.26
C LYS A 335 -8.49 1.98 -0.07
N LEU A 336 -7.84 2.75 -0.96
CA LEU A 336 -8.27 2.90 -2.35
C LEU A 336 -8.23 1.56 -3.07
N ALA A 337 -7.21 0.73 -2.80
CA ALA A 337 -7.13 -0.62 -3.36
C ALA A 337 -8.29 -1.51 -2.90
N GLU A 338 -8.59 -1.54 -1.60
CA GLU A 338 -9.69 -2.34 -1.06
C GLU A 338 -11.04 -1.89 -1.65
N ALA A 339 -11.29 -0.57 -1.72
CA ALA A 339 -12.48 -0.04 -2.40
C ALA A 339 -12.49 -0.40 -3.90
N GLY A 340 -11.34 -0.29 -4.57
CA GLY A 340 -11.17 -0.66 -5.97
C GLY A 340 -11.48 -2.13 -6.26
N ILE A 341 -11.13 -3.03 -5.35
CA ILE A 341 -11.43 -4.46 -5.46
C ILE A 341 -12.90 -4.76 -5.15
N ALA A 342 -13.42 -4.21 -4.04
CA ALA A 342 -14.81 -4.46 -3.63
C ALA A 342 -15.82 -4.01 -4.69
N PHE A 343 -15.59 -2.83 -5.25
CA PHE A 343 -16.48 -2.19 -6.23
C PHE A 343 -15.99 -2.33 -7.69
N LEU A 344 -15.08 -3.25 -7.96
CA LEU A 344 -14.64 -3.53 -9.33
C LEU A 344 -15.86 -3.92 -10.17
N ASP A 345 -16.01 -3.29 -11.34
CA ASP A 345 -17.17 -3.42 -12.24
C ASP A 345 -18.48 -2.78 -11.74
N GLU A 346 -18.51 -2.22 -10.54
CA GLU A 346 -19.68 -1.56 -9.97
C GLU A 346 -19.53 -0.03 -9.92
N ILE A 347 -18.30 0.47 -9.71
CA ILE A 347 -17.96 1.90 -9.76
C ILE A 347 -16.97 2.13 -10.92
N PRO A 348 -17.25 3.06 -11.85
CA PRO A 348 -16.40 3.26 -13.03
C PRO A 348 -14.93 3.56 -12.74
N GLU A 349 -14.63 4.27 -11.65
CA GLU A 349 -13.27 4.65 -11.25
C GLU A 349 -12.54 3.59 -10.42
N ALA A 350 -13.23 2.54 -9.98
CA ALA A 350 -12.64 1.49 -9.13
C ALA A 350 -11.38 0.83 -9.72
N PRO A 351 -11.32 0.50 -11.03
CA PRO A 351 -10.10 -0.02 -11.64
C PRO A 351 -8.91 0.94 -11.55
N GLN A 352 -9.15 2.25 -11.64
CA GLN A 352 -8.10 3.26 -11.53
C GLN A 352 -7.57 3.37 -10.10
N TRP A 353 -8.43 3.25 -9.08
CA TRP A 353 -8.03 3.25 -7.69
C TRP A 353 -7.12 2.08 -7.36
N LEU A 354 -7.48 0.88 -7.87
CA LEU A 354 -6.67 -0.33 -7.72
C LEU A 354 -5.32 -0.20 -8.42
N ASP A 355 -5.31 0.22 -9.68
CA ASP A 355 -4.09 0.38 -10.47
C ASP A 355 -3.11 1.40 -9.82
N TYR A 356 -3.62 2.54 -9.34
CA TYR A 356 -2.81 3.51 -8.58
C TYR A 356 -2.19 2.90 -7.33
N ALA A 357 -2.99 2.19 -6.54
CA ALA A 357 -2.54 1.60 -5.29
C ALA A 357 -1.48 0.51 -5.51
N LEU A 358 -1.62 -0.30 -6.56
CA LEU A 358 -0.62 -1.28 -6.95
C LEU A 358 0.68 -0.60 -7.38
N ASN A 359 0.62 0.42 -8.24
CA ASN A 359 1.80 1.18 -8.63
C ASN A 359 2.48 1.82 -7.41
N LYS A 360 1.71 2.34 -6.43
CA LYS A 360 2.24 2.85 -5.17
C LYS A 360 2.94 1.76 -4.35
N PHE A 361 2.32 0.60 -4.21
CA PHE A 361 2.91 -0.53 -3.48
C PHE A 361 4.21 -1.00 -4.11
N TYR A 362 4.21 -1.17 -5.43
CA TYR A 362 5.38 -1.69 -6.16
C TYR A 362 6.54 -0.70 -6.17
N SER A 363 6.29 0.57 -6.47
CA SER A 363 7.35 1.55 -6.71
C SER A 363 7.82 2.32 -5.48
N CYS A 364 6.91 2.58 -4.51
CA CYS A 364 7.19 3.48 -3.40
C CYS A 364 7.06 2.86 -2.01
N TYR A 365 6.59 1.63 -1.87
CA TYR A 365 6.47 1.03 -0.55
C TYR A 365 7.56 -0.03 -0.32
N PRO A 366 8.28 -0.01 0.80
CA PRO A 366 8.19 0.92 1.93
C PRO A 366 8.84 2.29 1.63
N VAL A 367 8.22 3.37 2.10
CA VAL A 367 8.65 4.74 1.77
C VAL A 367 9.85 5.19 2.60
N TRP A 368 9.83 4.91 3.90
CA TRP A 368 10.86 5.32 4.87
C TRP A 368 11.70 4.13 5.32
N SER A 369 12.10 3.31 4.40
CA SER A 369 12.89 2.11 4.67
C SER A 369 13.65 1.67 3.42
N ASP A 370 14.37 0.60 3.59
CA ASP A 370 15.02 -0.17 2.54
C ASP A 370 14.74 -1.67 2.80
N ASP A 371 15.50 -2.55 2.21
CA ASP A 371 15.32 -4.00 2.31
C ASP A 371 15.65 -4.60 3.69
N ASP A 372 16.20 -3.79 4.63
CA ASP A 372 16.68 -4.23 5.94
C ASP A 372 15.63 -4.23 7.08
N GLY A 373 14.38 -3.88 6.77
CA GLY A 373 13.26 -3.89 7.72
C GLY A 373 13.19 -2.68 8.66
N GLY A 374 14.13 -1.75 8.62
CA GLY A 374 14.10 -0.52 9.39
C GLY A 374 12.93 0.41 9.04
N TRP A 375 12.60 1.36 9.93
CA TRP A 375 11.56 2.36 9.69
C TRP A 375 11.95 3.73 10.25
N HIS A 376 12.10 4.71 9.37
CA HIS A 376 12.62 6.03 9.72
C HIS A 376 11.84 6.75 10.83
N GLU A 377 10.51 6.61 10.85
CA GLU A 377 9.64 7.28 11.82
C GLU A 377 9.66 6.64 13.22
N GLY A 378 10.50 5.63 13.44
CA GLY A 378 10.61 4.92 14.70
C GLY A 378 9.68 3.72 14.85
N VAL A 379 9.85 2.98 15.96
CA VAL A 379 9.16 1.69 16.17
C VAL A 379 7.66 1.85 16.35
N SER A 380 7.20 2.94 16.97
CA SER A 380 5.78 3.23 17.16
C SER A 380 5.07 3.39 15.82
N TYR A 381 5.64 4.16 14.89
CA TYR A 381 5.07 4.32 13.55
C TYR A 381 5.31 3.12 12.66
N TRP A 382 6.43 2.39 12.81
CA TRP A 382 6.59 1.08 12.23
C TRP A 382 5.38 0.20 12.56
N SER A 383 4.99 0.09 13.84
CA SER A 383 3.81 -0.66 14.27
C SER A 383 2.54 -0.18 13.57
N SER A 384 2.31 1.13 13.52
CA SER A 384 1.14 1.70 12.85
C SER A 384 1.06 1.39 11.36
N TYR A 385 2.19 1.46 10.64
CA TYR A 385 2.21 1.21 9.19
C TYR A 385 2.18 -0.27 8.84
N GLN A 386 2.92 -1.11 9.59
CA GLN A 386 2.96 -2.54 9.32
C GLN A 386 1.63 -3.24 9.62
N SER A 387 0.82 -2.72 10.54
CA SER A 387 -0.55 -3.22 10.75
C SER A 387 -1.41 -3.09 9.48
N LYS A 388 -1.24 -2.00 8.75
CA LYS A 388 -1.96 -1.73 7.50
C LYS A 388 -1.37 -2.53 6.34
N ALA A 389 -0.04 -2.67 6.33
CA ALA A 389 0.64 -3.51 5.35
C ALA A 389 0.21 -4.98 5.46
N ALA A 390 0.09 -5.53 6.69
CA ALA A 390 -0.38 -6.90 6.90
C ALA A 390 -1.80 -7.12 6.34
N GLY A 391 -2.71 -6.16 6.53
CA GLY A 391 -4.04 -6.19 5.91
C GLY A 391 -3.99 -6.16 4.38
N TRP A 392 -3.20 -5.24 3.82
CA TRP A 392 -3.01 -5.14 2.38
C TRP A 392 -2.40 -6.40 1.76
N LEU A 393 -1.35 -6.95 2.38
CA LEU A 393 -0.69 -8.17 1.91
C LEU A 393 -1.66 -9.35 1.79
N GLN A 394 -2.58 -9.50 2.77
CA GLN A 394 -3.62 -10.52 2.70
C GLN A 394 -4.59 -10.25 1.54
N VAL A 395 -5.07 -9.02 1.42
CA VAL A 395 -5.99 -8.65 0.33
C VAL A 395 -5.33 -8.86 -1.03
N ALA A 396 -4.08 -8.43 -1.20
CA ALA A 396 -3.33 -8.60 -2.43
C ALA A 396 -3.13 -10.08 -2.79
N GLN A 397 -2.78 -10.92 -1.80
CA GLN A 397 -2.63 -12.36 -1.99
C GLN A 397 -3.97 -13.02 -2.33
N THR A 398 -5.03 -12.67 -1.62
CA THR A 398 -6.34 -13.30 -1.80
C THR A 398 -7.02 -12.86 -3.09
N ALA A 399 -7.20 -11.55 -3.28
CA ALA A 399 -7.94 -11.03 -4.42
C ALA A 399 -7.15 -11.12 -5.74
N LEU A 400 -5.84 -10.84 -5.69
CA LEU A 400 -5.01 -10.61 -6.88
C LEU A 400 -3.96 -11.70 -7.11
N ARG A 401 -3.78 -12.65 -6.18
CA ARG A 401 -2.69 -13.65 -6.21
C ARG A 401 -1.31 -12.98 -6.31
N ILE A 402 -1.15 -11.83 -5.62
CA ILE A 402 0.13 -11.12 -5.50
C ILE A 402 0.74 -11.41 -4.15
N ASP A 403 1.87 -12.11 -4.16
CA ASP A 403 2.68 -12.37 -2.95
C ASP A 403 3.58 -11.17 -2.64
N GLY A 404 3.01 -10.17 -1.99
CA GLY A 404 3.74 -8.95 -1.61
C GLY A 404 4.85 -9.17 -0.57
N LEU A 405 4.85 -10.31 0.14
CA LEU A 405 5.90 -10.70 1.08
C LEU A 405 7.25 -10.97 0.41
N ARG A 406 7.26 -11.14 -0.93
CA ARG A 406 8.50 -11.24 -1.72
C ARG A 406 9.34 -9.96 -1.72
N LYS A 407 8.78 -8.81 -1.32
CA LYS A 407 9.61 -7.62 -1.09
C LYS A 407 10.59 -7.88 0.06
N PRO A 408 11.90 -7.67 -0.14
CA PRO A 408 12.93 -8.01 0.86
C PRO A 408 12.72 -7.37 2.22
N PHE A 409 12.15 -6.16 2.27
CA PHE A 409 11.76 -5.49 3.50
C PHE A 409 10.97 -6.40 4.46
N PHE A 410 10.00 -7.16 3.95
CA PHE A 410 9.16 -8.02 4.81
C PHE A 410 9.89 -9.24 5.34
N ALA A 411 10.99 -9.63 4.72
CA ALA A 411 11.84 -10.70 5.22
C ALA A 411 12.56 -10.34 6.54
N GLN A 412 12.68 -9.04 6.84
CA GLN A 412 13.38 -8.51 8.01
C GLN A 412 12.51 -7.57 8.85
N VAL A 413 11.21 -7.49 8.57
CA VAL A 413 10.31 -6.49 9.18
C VAL A 413 10.26 -6.55 10.71
N GLY A 414 10.38 -7.70 11.32
CA GLY A 414 10.36 -7.87 12.78
C GLY A 414 11.72 -7.68 13.46
N ASP A 415 12.80 -7.53 12.70
CA ASP A 415 14.12 -7.28 13.29
C ASP A 415 14.22 -5.86 13.86
N TYR A 416 13.53 -4.89 13.24
CA TYR A 416 13.60 -3.51 13.71
C TYR A 416 13.14 -3.34 15.17
N PRO A 417 11.94 -3.80 15.58
CA PRO A 417 11.56 -3.72 16.99
C PRO A 417 12.37 -4.66 17.90
N LEU A 418 12.85 -5.79 17.38
CA LEU A 418 13.71 -6.70 18.18
C LEU A 418 14.98 -6.00 18.65
N TYR A 419 15.63 -5.21 17.77
CA TYR A 419 16.86 -4.49 18.10
C TYR A 419 16.61 -3.14 18.77
N LEU A 420 15.54 -2.41 18.45
CA LEU A 420 15.31 -1.07 19.01
C LEU A 420 14.51 -1.09 20.33
N ALA A 421 13.82 -2.18 20.63
CA ALA A 421 12.98 -2.31 21.81
C ALA A 421 13.00 -3.75 22.34
N PRO A 422 14.13 -4.29 22.77
CA PRO A 422 14.21 -5.63 23.36
C PRO A 422 13.26 -5.76 24.57
N PRO A 423 13.00 -6.98 25.07
CA PRO A 423 12.13 -7.17 26.23
C PRO A 423 12.55 -6.30 27.41
N HIS A 424 11.56 -5.76 28.14
CA HIS A 424 11.71 -4.83 29.26
C HIS A 424 12.32 -3.46 28.93
N SER A 425 12.56 -3.13 27.67
CA SER A 425 13.04 -1.81 27.27
C SER A 425 12.07 -0.71 27.73
N PRO A 426 12.55 0.34 28.45
CA PRO A 426 11.71 1.42 28.96
C PRO A 426 11.25 2.38 27.85
N ASN A 427 11.89 2.34 26.69
CA ASN A 427 11.58 3.15 25.53
C ASN A 427 11.81 2.33 24.24
N SER A 428 11.60 2.93 23.08
CA SER A 428 11.73 2.29 21.79
C SER A 428 12.64 3.07 20.81
N GLY A 429 13.61 3.79 21.30
CA GLY A 429 14.59 4.52 20.50
C GLY A 429 14.06 5.83 19.92
N PHE A 430 14.12 5.98 18.61
CA PHE A 430 13.82 7.24 17.90
C PHE A 430 12.39 7.29 17.37
N GLY A 431 11.93 8.52 17.07
CA GLY A 431 10.62 8.81 16.48
C GLY A 431 9.54 9.15 17.51
N ASP A 432 8.35 9.47 17.02
CA ASP A 432 7.21 9.80 17.88
C ASP A 432 6.85 8.64 18.82
N LEU A 433 6.52 9.00 20.08
CA LEU A 433 6.16 8.06 21.15
C LEU A 433 7.29 7.10 21.57
N SER A 434 8.52 7.33 21.13
CA SER A 434 9.69 6.52 21.49
C SER A 434 10.01 6.52 22.99
N PHE A 435 9.57 7.53 23.73
CA PHE A 435 9.72 7.64 25.19
C PHE A 435 8.88 6.63 26.00
N ARG A 436 8.09 5.80 25.34
CA ARG A 436 7.25 4.76 25.95
C ARG A 436 7.77 3.37 25.62
N PRO A 437 7.57 2.38 26.50
CA PRO A 437 7.74 0.98 26.12
C PRO A 437 6.86 0.66 24.90
N LEU A 438 7.38 -0.15 23.99
CA LEU A 438 6.60 -0.70 22.91
C LEU A 438 5.95 -2.01 23.34
N ASP A 439 4.64 -2.10 23.25
CA ASP A 439 3.92 -3.37 23.31
C ASP A 439 4.05 -4.13 21.99
N ALA A 440 4.12 -5.45 22.04
CA ALA A 440 4.16 -6.23 20.82
C ALA A 440 2.83 -6.09 20.05
N PRO A 441 2.88 -5.61 18.80
CA PRO A 441 1.66 -5.37 18.04
C PRO A 441 1.04 -6.69 17.56
N ALA A 442 -0.27 -6.81 17.68
CA ALA A 442 -1.00 -8.03 17.31
C ALA A 442 -0.73 -8.48 15.86
N PHE A 443 -0.60 -7.54 14.91
CA PHE A 443 -0.34 -7.86 13.50
C PHE A 443 0.99 -8.61 13.25
N LEU A 444 1.95 -8.59 14.17
CA LEU A 444 3.23 -9.30 14.00
C LEU A 444 3.00 -10.80 13.84
N GLU A 445 1.92 -11.35 14.41
CA GLU A 445 1.50 -12.73 14.20
C GLU A 445 1.35 -13.08 12.71
N TYR A 446 0.83 -12.14 11.90
CA TYR A 446 0.75 -12.34 10.45
C TYR A 446 2.13 -12.61 9.84
N HIS A 447 3.11 -11.75 10.14
CA HIS A 447 4.46 -11.91 9.59
C HIS A 447 5.16 -13.16 10.11
N VAL A 448 4.99 -13.50 11.40
CA VAL A 448 5.53 -14.73 11.98
C VAL A 448 4.96 -15.98 11.28
N ARG A 449 3.64 -16.05 11.07
CA ARG A 449 2.97 -17.15 10.38
C ARG A 449 3.37 -17.22 8.91
N ALA A 450 3.38 -16.07 8.22
CA ALA A 450 3.71 -16.01 6.80
C ALA A 450 5.16 -16.41 6.53
N ARG A 451 6.11 -15.99 7.38
CA ARG A 451 7.52 -16.43 7.28
C ARG A 451 7.71 -17.91 7.60
N ALA A 452 6.98 -18.44 8.58
CA ALA A 452 7.01 -19.87 8.87
C ALA A 452 6.56 -20.71 7.64
N ALA A 453 5.66 -20.16 6.81
CA ALA A 453 5.20 -20.81 5.57
C ALA A 453 6.25 -20.81 4.46
N SER A 454 7.23 -19.91 4.48
CA SER A 454 8.21 -19.73 3.39
C SER A 454 9.34 -20.77 3.35
N GLY A 455 9.36 -21.72 4.30
CA GLY A 455 10.31 -22.84 4.33
C GLY A 455 11.68 -22.51 4.95
N ASP A 456 12.18 -21.29 4.80
CA ASP A 456 13.45 -20.88 5.44
C ASP A 456 13.24 -20.32 6.86
N GLY A 457 11.97 -20.08 7.26
CA GLY A 457 11.60 -19.56 8.58
C GLY A 457 12.24 -18.21 8.93
N GLY A 458 13.39 -17.91 8.39
CA GLY A 458 14.17 -16.70 8.65
C GLY A 458 14.21 -16.38 10.15
N ASN A 459 13.96 -15.11 10.49
CA ASN A 459 13.93 -14.63 11.86
C ASN A 459 12.56 -14.80 12.56
N ALA A 460 11.59 -15.51 11.95
CA ALA A 460 10.23 -15.64 12.50
C ALA A 460 10.20 -16.20 13.94
N ALA A 461 11.09 -17.14 14.26
CA ALA A 461 11.17 -17.71 15.60
C ALA A 461 11.63 -16.68 16.65
N TYR A 462 12.54 -15.77 16.27
CA TYR A 462 12.99 -14.65 17.16
C TYR A 462 11.88 -13.61 17.33
N TRP A 463 11.14 -13.30 16.27
CA TRP A 463 10.00 -12.38 16.35
C TRP A 463 8.87 -12.96 17.21
N ALA A 464 8.62 -14.29 17.08
CA ALA A 464 7.67 -14.98 17.94
C ALA A 464 8.10 -14.96 19.42
N TRP A 465 9.39 -15.14 19.69
CA TRP A 465 9.93 -15.02 21.04
C TRP A 465 9.78 -13.59 21.57
N TRP A 466 10.20 -12.59 20.81
CA TRP A 466 10.07 -11.17 21.17
C TRP A 466 8.62 -10.81 21.47
N ALA A 467 7.68 -11.25 20.61
CA ALA A 467 6.26 -11.01 20.80
C ALA A 467 5.73 -11.64 22.09
N ARG A 468 6.17 -12.85 22.42
CA ARG A 468 5.81 -13.53 23.68
C ARG A 468 6.33 -12.78 24.89
N GLU A 469 7.61 -12.40 24.92
CA GLU A 469 8.23 -11.66 26.03
C GLU A 469 7.58 -10.28 26.22
N LYS A 470 7.17 -9.62 25.14
CA LYS A 470 6.40 -8.36 25.15
C LYS A 470 4.90 -8.58 25.43
N ARG A 471 4.47 -9.80 25.76
CA ARG A 471 3.07 -10.13 26.05
C ARG A 471 2.10 -9.69 24.95
N GLN A 472 2.44 -10.02 23.69
CA GLN A 472 1.60 -9.73 22.54
C GLN A 472 0.15 -10.13 22.82
N PRO A 473 -0.82 -9.22 22.64
CA PRO A 473 -2.22 -9.58 22.75
C PRO A 473 -2.58 -10.58 21.64
N ALA A 474 -3.43 -11.54 21.96
CA ALA A 474 -3.98 -12.43 20.95
C ALA A 474 -4.72 -11.62 19.89
N ASN A 475 -4.54 -11.98 18.62
CA ASN A 475 -5.37 -11.45 17.56
C ASN A 475 -6.79 -12.02 17.69
N GLY A 476 -7.66 -11.24 18.31
CA GLY A 476 -9.09 -11.50 18.37
C GLY A 476 -9.82 -11.04 17.10
N GLY A 477 -11.12 -11.20 17.11
CA GLY A 477 -12.02 -10.69 16.09
C GLY A 477 -11.77 -11.29 14.69
N ILE A 478 -12.21 -10.55 13.69
CA ILE A 478 -12.19 -10.97 12.28
C ILE A 478 -10.77 -11.22 11.79
N ILE A 479 -9.86 -10.31 12.06
CA ILE A 479 -8.48 -10.36 11.52
C ILE A 479 -7.71 -11.55 12.10
N GLY A 480 -7.82 -11.81 13.39
CA GLY A 480 -7.16 -12.97 14.01
C GLY A 480 -7.69 -14.30 13.46
N LEU A 481 -8.99 -14.41 13.27
CA LEU A 481 -9.61 -15.58 12.65
C LEU A 481 -9.11 -15.79 11.22
N LEU A 482 -9.01 -14.72 10.43
CA LEU A 482 -8.49 -14.78 9.07
C LEU A 482 -7.01 -15.18 9.02
N TYR A 483 -6.17 -14.73 9.97
CA TYR A 483 -4.78 -15.18 10.05
C TYR A 483 -4.72 -16.69 10.30
N ARG A 484 -5.47 -17.21 11.27
CA ARG A 484 -5.48 -18.64 11.59
C ARG A 484 -6.12 -19.50 10.50
N ALA A 485 -7.06 -18.93 9.76
CA ALA A 485 -7.67 -19.61 8.62
C ALA A 485 -6.74 -19.73 7.40
N ASN A 486 -5.97 -18.67 7.12
CA ASN A 486 -5.25 -18.56 5.84
C ASN A 486 -3.75 -18.83 5.92
N LEU A 487 -3.20 -18.90 7.13
CA LEU A 487 -1.77 -19.10 7.36
C LEU A 487 -1.52 -20.29 8.29
N PRO A 488 -0.36 -20.96 8.16
CA PRO A 488 0.02 -22.07 9.05
C PRO A 488 0.19 -21.59 10.50
N ALA A 489 0.43 -22.53 11.41
CA ALA A 489 0.82 -22.22 12.79
C ALA A 489 2.05 -21.30 12.80
N PRO A 490 2.16 -20.38 13.79
CA PRO A 490 3.34 -19.53 13.93
C PRO A 490 4.58 -20.38 14.21
N ALA A 491 5.77 -19.84 13.88
CA ALA A 491 7.03 -20.45 14.28
C ALA A 491 7.12 -20.58 15.80
N ALA A 492 7.71 -21.67 16.29
CA ALA A 492 7.98 -21.84 17.72
C ALA A 492 8.94 -20.72 18.20
N PRO A 493 8.63 -20.05 19.33
CA PRO A 493 9.48 -19.01 19.87
C PRO A 493 10.89 -19.50 20.20
N ARG A 494 11.91 -18.76 19.74
CA ARG A 494 13.32 -19.02 20.02
C ARG A 494 14.02 -17.75 20.46
N PRO A 495 14.75 -17.73 21.60
CA PRO A 495 15.53 -16.59 22.02
C PRO A 495 16.62 -16.23 20.99
N PRO A 496 16.92 -14.94 20.76
CA PRO A 496 17.91 -14.50 19.77
C PRO A 496 19.36 -14.55 20.30
N ALA A 497 19.73 -15.59 21.05
CA ALA A 497 21.05 -15.73 21.67
C ALA A 497 22.19 -15.92 20.66
N ASP A 498 21.88 -16.36 19.45
CA ASP A 498 22.81 -16.59 18.35
C ASP A 498 22.79 -15.46 17.29
N LEU A 499 21.96 -14.45 17.46
CA LEU A 499 22.01 -13.27 16.60
C LEU A 499 23.18 -12.34 16.99
N PRO A 500 23.77 -11.62 16.03
CA PRO A 500 24.71 -10.54 16.34
C PRO A 500 24.09 -9.55 17.33
N ALA A 501 24.83 -9.17 18.35
CA ALA A 501 24.38 -8.18 19.33
C ALA A 501 24.30 -6.75 18.75
N SER A 502 24.59 -6.56 17.48
CA SER A 502 24.47 -5.27 16.80
C SER A 502 23.88 -5.41 15.42
N LYS A 503 23.09 -4.41 15.01
CA LYS A 503 22.52 -4.32 13.66
C LYS A 503 22.54 -2.88 13.18
N VAL A 504 22.87 -2.71 11.90
CA VAL A 504 22.78 -1.42 11.21
C VAL A 504 21.63 -1.51 10.20
N PHE A 505 20.64 -0.67 10.39
CA PHE A 505 19.56 -0.44 9.43
C PHE A 505 19.99 0.67 8.47
N ARG A 506 20.64 0.26 7.37
CA ARG A 506 21.32 1.17 6.43
C ARG A 506 20.35 2.09 5.72
N GLY A 507 19.17 1.56 5.33
CA GLY A 507 18.14 2.32 4.63
C GLY A 507 17.61 3.52 5.40
N ILE A 508 17.69 3.47 6.74
CA ILE A 508 17.23 4.56 7.61
C ILE A 508 18.37 5.21 8.40
N GLY A 509 19.61 4.73 8.26
CA GLY A 509 20.77 5.27 8.95
C GLY A 509 20.68 5.11 10.48
N VAL A 510 20.26 3.94 10.98
CA VAL A 510 20.19 3.63 12.41
C VAL A 510 21.08 2.44 12.72
N ALA A 511 21.96 2.59 13.70
CA ALA A 511 22.72 1.50 14.29
C ALA A 511 22.21 1.22 15.70
N SER A 512 22.08 -0.05 16.06
CA SER A 512 21.71 -0.52 17.38
C SER A 512 22.74 -1.53 17.86
N LEU A 513 23.36 -1.29 19.02
CA LEU A 513 24.42 -2.08 19.61
C LEU A 513 24.00 -2.48 21.03
N HIS A 514 24.16 -3.75 21.35
CA HIS A 514 23.75 -4.35 22.63
C HIS A 514 24.85 -5.18 23.22
N THR A 515 24.84 -5.37 24.52
CA THR A 515 25.56 -6.45 25.18
C THR A 515 24.73 -7.74 25.18
N THR A 516 23.41 -7.63 25.20
CA THR A 516 22.47 -8.75 25.03
C THR A 516 21.13 -8.28 24.43
N LEU A 517 20.50 -9.12 23.63
CA LEU A 517 19.15 -8.88 23.10
C LEU A 517 18.06 -9.54 23.98
N LEU A 518 18.46 -10.27 25.04
CA LEU A 518 17.54 -11.13 25.78
C LEU A 518 16.72 -10.35 26.82
N ASP A 519 17.34 -9.40 27.51
CA ASP A 519 16.70 -8.62 28.58
C ASP A 519 17.36 -7.25 28.70
N SER A 520 16.61 -6.19 28.46
CA SER A 520 17.15 -4.82 28.55
C SER A 520 17.57 -4.39 29.97
N ARG A 521 17.19 -5.14 31.01
CA ARG A 521 17.64 -4.88 32.39
C ARG A 521 19.10 -5.30 32.62
N GLU A 522 19.61 -6.19 31.78
CA GLU A 522 20.98 -6.71 31.78
C GLU A 522 21.82 -6.19 30.61
N ASP A 523 21.23 -5.33 29.79
CA ASP A 523 21.78 -4.84 28.53
C ASP A 523 22.38 -3.44 28.69
N VAL A 524 23.50 -3.22 28.00
CA VAL A 524 23.97 -1.88 27.66
C VAL A 524 23.62 -1.65 26.19
N HIS A 525 22.59 -0.85 25.97
CA HIS A 525 22.09 -0.53 24.63
C HIS A 525 22.58 0.85 24.20
N PHE A 526 23.23 0.91 23.04
CA PHE A 526 23.59 2.14 22.38
C PHE A 526 22.91 2.18 21.00
N ALA A 527 22.10 3.19 20.77
CA ALA A 527 21.47 3.44 19.47
C ALA A 527 21.98 4.76 18.89
N PHE A 528 22.34 4.76 17.61
CA PHE A 528 22.83 5.92 16.88
C PHE A 528 22.01 6.14 15.61
N LYS A 529 21.63 7.40 15.34
CA LYS A 529 20.86 7.77 14.15
C LYS A 529 21.57 8.83 13.33
N ALA A 530 21.82 8.51 12.04
CA ALA A 530 22.30 9.41 11.00
C ALA A 530 21.45 9.15 9.73
N SER A 531 20.20 9.61 9.76
CA SER A 531 19.19 9.25 8.75
C SER A 531 19.34 10.02 7.46
N PRO A 532 19.21 9.38 6.26
CA PRO A 532 19.15 10.07 4.99
C PRO A 532 17.86 10.89 4.81
N PHE A 533 16.83 10.65 5.62
CA PHE A 533 15.52 11.33 5.52
C PHE A 533 15.43 12.65 6.29
N GLY A 534 16.45 13.00 7.07
CA GLY A 534 16.45 14.23 7.87
C GLY A 534 15.26 14.31 8.85
N SER A 535 14.51 15.40 8.80
CA SER A 535 13.34 15.66 9.66
C SER A 535 12.00 15.26 9.02
N GLN A 536 12.03 14.42 7.98
CA GLN A 536 10.78 14.05 7.31
C GLN A 536 9.82 13.32 8.24
N SER A 537 8.54 13.72 8.17
CA SER A 537 7.42 13.13 8.90
C SER A 537 7.67 13.01 10.42
N HIS A 538 7.36 11.85 11.02
CA HIS A 538 7.47 11.58 12.46
C HIS A 538 8.87 11.09 12.89
N GLY A 539 9.83 11.11 11.99
CA GLY A 539 11.20 10.65 12.24
C GLY A 539 11.99 11.56 13.18
N HIS A 540 11.48 12.77 13.44
CA HIS A 540 12.16 13.88 14.12
C HIS A 540 13.47 14.29 13.43
N ASN A 541 14.19 15.26 13.98
CA ASN A 541 15.44 15.78 13.40
C ASN A 541 16.68 15.49 14.28
N PRO A 542 16.88 14.29 14.82
CA PRO A 542 18.10 13.97 15.53
C PRO A 542 19.10 13.37 14.55
N GLN A 543 19.83 14.24 13.85
CA GLN A 543 21.00 13.81 13.11
C GLN A 543 22.18 13.69 14.05
N ASN A 544 22.92 12.58 13.96
CA ASN A 544 24.02 12.25 14.85
C ASN A 544 23.59 12.21 16.33
N SER A 545 22.38 11.71 16.60
CA SER A 545 21.86 11.53 17.95
C SER A 545 22.07 10.10 18.44
N PHE A 546 22.26 9.94 19.75
CA PHE A 546 22.47 8.66 20.43
C PHE A 546 21.71 8.64 21.76
#